data_da8e6700304229d57654330e4ef66748
#
_entry.id   da8e6700304229d57654330e4ef66748
#
_cell.length_a   1.000
_cell.length_b   1.000
_cell.length_c   1.000
_cell.angle_alpha   90.00
_cell.angle_beta   90.00
_cell.angle_gamma   90.00
#
_symmetry.space_group_name_H-M   'P 1'
#
loop_
_entity.id
_entity.type
_entity.pdbx_description
1 polymer ?
#
loop_
_entity_poly.entity_id
_entity_poly.type
_entity_poly.pdbx_seq_one_letter_code
_entity_poly.pdbx_strand_id
1 'polypeptide(L)'
;MNVKRVCRFRRRGLAAALGSAALLAARHAGLAYGSAFALQEQSGSGLGNAFAGGAAAAEDAATIFTNPAGMSRLTNLQAVAAGSVICPQAKFSDNGSLPASLQTLGGNGGDAGSCAVVPALYLASPINKQWSVGIGVNAPFGLKTEYDSDWIGRFQAVKSKIETINVNPAVSFKASDMVTIGGGANYQHLKAELTSRVNYAGAIGLAAQQAAAAGQIPAAAITPILTAYSGAQSDAKITGNDGAWGWNIGVLVNIDPQTRFGASYRSTIKYDVSGSAEFSNPPVPALPASLAPVAGALANAVNGVLANGDVKLSLKLPDTANVSIFRQIDSKWDVMADLQYTGWSTVQNLTIVRSTGALLSTTPENFRDTWRASIGANYHYSDQWMFRGGLAFDQSPVRDAQRTPRLPDNDRTWISFGVQYKFSPQLLLDAGYTYIFVKDPSMNQNAGSTPTYGLISGTYKNNVNIVAAQVTYTFN
;
A
#
# COMPACT_ATOMS: atom_id res chain seq x y z
N MET A 1 -15.27 2.78 51.64
CA MET A 1 -15.64 2.89 50.22
C MET A 1 -14.51 2.28 49.36
N ASN A 2 -14.81 1.26 48.59
CA ASN A 2 -13.86 0.23 48.11
C ASN A 2 -12.97 0.73 46.97
N VAL A 3 -11.69 0.99 47.20
CA VAL A 3 -10.66 1.38 46.21
C VAL A 3 -10.58 0.38 45.02
N LYS A 4 -10.91 -0.89 45.23
CA LYS A 4 -10.97 -1.92 44.17
C LYS A 4 -12.07 -1.71 43.13
N ARG A 5 -13.15 -0.98 43.42
CA ARG A 5 -14.21 -0.67 42.44
C ARG A 5 -13.85 0.47 41.50
N VAL A 6 -13.08 1.46 41.95
CA VAL A 6 -12.66 2.61 41.15
C VAL A 6 -11.61 2.19 40.10
N CYS A 7 -10.72 1.26 40.45
CA CYS A 7 -9.71 0.73 39.50
C CYS A 7 -10.33 -0.12 38.39
N ARG A 8 -11.41 -0.88 38.67
CA ARG A 8 -12.12 -1.68 37.63
C ARG A 8 -12.91 -0.79 36.66
N PHE A 9 -13.43 0.35 37.10
CA PHE A 9 -14.18 1.28 36.25
C PHE A 9 -13.25 2.06 35.31
N ARG A 10 -12.05 2.48 35.79
CA ARG A 10 -11.02 3.12 34.94
C ARG A 10 -10.45 2.17 33.89
N ARG A 11 -10.24 0.89 34.19
CA ARG A 11 -9.76 -0.13 33.24
C ARG A 11 -10.77 -0.41 32.12
N ARG A 12 -12.07 -0.46 32.43
CA ARG A 12 -13.14 -0.66 31.42
C ARG A 12 -13.35 0.57 30.52
N GLY A 13 -13.18 1.77 31.04
CA GLY A 13 -13.28 3.03 30.29
C GLY A 13 -12.14 3.19 29.29
N LEU A 14 -10.90 2.84 29.65
CA LEU A 14 -9.74 2.95 28.78
C LEU A 14 -9.76 1.91 27.65
N ALA A 15 -10.14 0.67 27.95
CA ALA A 15 -10.31 -0.38 26.94
C ALA A 15 -11.42 -0.07 25.94
N ALA A 16 -12.53 0.54 26.39
CA ALA A 16 -13.62 1.00 25.53
C ALA A 16 -13.21 2.22 24.69
N ALA A 17 -12.43 3.15 25.25
CA ALA A 17 -11.92 4.32 24.52
C ALA A 17 -10.90 3.93 23.46
N LEU A 18 -9.99 2.97 23.75
CA LEU A 18 -9.03 2.43 22.78
C LEU A 18 -9.75 1.63 21.68
N GLY A 19 -10.76 0.84 22.02
CA GLY A 19 -11.59 0.12 21.04
C GLY A 19 -12.39 1.06 20.14
N SER A 20 -12.92 2.16 20.66
CA SER A 20 -13.65 3.17 19.90
C SER A 20 -12.73 4.01 19.02
N ALA A 21 -11.51 4.34 19.49
CA ALA A 21 -10.49 5.02 18.69
C ALA A 21 -9.99 4.14 17.55
N ALA A 22 -9.85 2.81 17.76
CA ALA A 22 -9.50 1.85 16.73
C ALA A 22 -10.55 1.75 15.62
N LEU A 23 -11.83 1.72 15.98
CA LEU A 23 -12.95 1.68 15.03
C LEU A 23 -13.11 3.01 14.26
N LEU A 24 -12.80 4.15 14.86
CA LEU A 24 -12.80 5.46 14.22
C LEU A 24 -11.57 5.66 13.31
N ALA A 25 -10.39 5.20 13.73
CA ALA A 25 -9.17 5.25 12.91
C ALA A 25 -9.27 4.35 11.67
N ALA A 26 -9.93 3.18 11.78
CA ALA A 26 -10.15 2.28 10.66
C ALA A 26 -11.03 2.87 9.53
N ARG A 27 -11.84 3.90 9.83
CA ARG A 27 -12.66 4.60 8.82
C ARG A 27 -11.90 5.64 8.01
N HIS A 28 -10.70 6.05 8.45
CA HIS A 28 -9.89 7.11 7.84
C HIS A 28 -8.50 6.61 7.41
N ALA A 29 -8.30 5.27 7.29
CA ALA A 29 -7.08 4.72 6.75
C ALA A 29 -6.89 5.21 5.31
N GLY A 30 -6.24 6.32 5.16
CA GLY A 30 -5.74 6.84 3.90
C GLY A 30 -4.36 6.24 3.64
N LEU A 31 -3.79 6.40 2.46
CA LEU A 31 -2.83 5.48 1.87
C LEU A 31 -1.46 6.10 1.68
N ALA A 32 -0.46 5.28 1.79
CA ALA A 32 0.94 5.62 1.79
C ALA A 32 1.73 4.77 0.80
N TYR A 33 2.97 5.20 0.49
CA TYR A 33 3.89 4.48 -0.37
C TYR A 33 5.04 3.89 0.45
N GLY A 34 5.07 2.56 0.61
CA GLY A 34 6.27 1.77 0.85
C GLY A 34 6.86 1.28 -0.48
N SER A 35 7.87 0.39 -0.51
CA SER A 35 8.33 -0.26 -1.75
C SER A 35 7.13 -0.86 -2.48
N ALA A 36 6.86 -0.42 -3.69
CA ALA A 36 5.57 -0.56 -4.35
C ALA A 36 4.43 -0.02 -3.46
N PHE A 37 3.69 -0.91 -2.79
CA PHE A 37 2.59 -0.54 -1.89
C PHE A 37 2.64 -1.29 -0.53
N ALA A 38 3.79 -1.87 -0.16
CA ALA A 38 4.02 -2.38 1.19
C ALA A 38 4.33 -1.23 2.15
N LEU A 39 3.74 -1.23 3.35
CA LEU A 39 3.89 -0.22 4.37
C LEU A 39 4.80 -0.71 5.49
N GLN A 40 5.92 -0.03 5.71
CA GLN A 40 6.83 -0.27 6.83
C GLN A 40 6.35 0.41 8.13
N GLU A 41 5.48 1.41 8.02
CA GLU A 41 5.05 2.37 9.04
C GLU A 41 4.08 1.76 10.05
N GLN A 42 4.51 0.66 10.68
CA GLN A 42 3.71 -0.12 11.64
C GLN A 42 3.96 0.28 13.11
N SER A 43 4.91 1.20 13.37
CA SER A 43 5.17 1.78 14.69
C SER A 43 5.77 3.18 14.57
N GLY A 44 5.52 4.05 15.55
CA GLY A 44 6.17 5.35 15.63
C GLY A 44 7.61 5.27 16.15
N SER A 45 7.88 4.30 17.04
CA SER A 45 9.22 4.04 17.57
C SER A 45 10.19 3.60 16.47
N GLY A 46 9.78 2.69 15.58
CA GLY A 46 10.60 2.19 14.47
C GLY A 46 10.85 3.22 13.37
N LEU A 47 9.96 4.20 13.16
CA LEU A 47 10.17 5.24 12.15
C LEU A 47 11.45 6.03 12.41
N GLY A 48 11.74 6.35 13.68
CA GLY A 48 12.87 7.19 14.06
C GLY A 48 14.25 6.62 13.72
N ASN A 49 14.38 5.31 13.61
CA ASN A 49 15.62 4.61 13.23
C ASN A 49 15.49 3.87 11.89
N ALA A 50 14.59 4.31 11.01
CA ALA A 50 14.33 3.70 9.71
C ALA A 50 13.99 2.21 9.81
N PHE A 51 13.29 1.77 10.84
CA PHE A 51 12.92 0.38 11.13
C PHE A 51 14.12 -0.59 11.20
N ALA A 52 15.34 -0.08 11.44
CA ALA A 52 16.51 -0.91 11.66
C ALA A 52 16.33 -1.76 12.93
N GLY A 53 16.76 -3.01 12.88
CA GLY A 53 16.63 -3.93 14.01
C GLY A 53 15.21 -4.45 14.25
N GLY A 54 14.29 -4.30 13.32
CA GLY A 54 12.86 -4.59 13.51
C GLY A 54 12.57 -5.98 14.06
N ALA A 55 13.31 -7.02 13.64
CA ALA A 55 13.12 -8.38 14.14
C ALA A 55 13.91 -8.69 15.45
N ALA A 56 14.85 -7.83 15.88
CA ALA A 56 15.74 -8.09 17.04
C ALA A 56 15.55 -7.12 18.21
N ALA A 57 15.16 -5.88 17.96
CA ALA A 57 15.07 -4.85 19.00
C ALA A 57 14.00 -5.17 20.06
N ALA A 58 12.80 -5.55 19.61
CA ALA A 58 11.67 -5.96 20.46
C ALA A 58 11.46 -4.98 21.65
N GLU A 59 11.35 -3.69 21.33
CA GLU A 59 11.26 -2.61 22.34
C GLU A 59 9.87 -2.48 22.95
N ASP A 60 8.83 -2.77 22.17
CA ASP A 60 7.44 -2.62 22.56
C ASP A 60 6.53 -3.68 21.91
N ALA A 61 5.22 -3.61 22.17
CA ALA A 61 4.25 -4.60 21.67
C ALA A 61 4.07 -4.56 20.13
N ALA A 62 4.60 -3.55 19.40
CA ALA A 62 4.60 -3.55 17.95
C ALA A 62 5.50 -4.67 17.35
N THR A 63 6.34 -5.30 18.17
CA THR A 63 7.08 -6.52 17.81
C THR A 63 6.18 -7.66 17.32
N ILE A 64 4.88 -7.67 17.66
CA ILE A 64 3.88 -8.61 17.10
C ILE A 64 3.92 -8.61 15.57
N PHE A 65 4.07 -7.43 14.96
CA PHE A 65 4.14 -7.30 13.52
C PHE A 65 5.51 -7.72 12.97
N THR A 66 6.60 -7.22 13.56
CA THR A 66 7.96 -7.41 13.00
C THR A 66 8.54 -8.79 13.32
N ASN A 67 8.38 -9.26 14.58
CA ASN A 67 8.82 -10.57 15.04
C ASN A 67 8.04 -10.96 16.30
N PRO A 68 7.05 -11.85 16.23
CA PRO A 68 6.24 -12.23 17.39
C PRO A 68 7.05 -12.86 18.55
N ALA A 69 8.24 -13.42 18.29
CA ALA A 69 9.12 -13.92 19.34
C ALA A 69 9.56 -12.80 20.31
N GLY A 70 9.60 -11.54 19.85
CA GLY A 70 9.96 -10.38 20.67
C GLY A 70 9.03 -10.12 21.85
N MET A 71 7.79 -10.62 21.83
CA MET A 71 6.85 -10.48 22.96
C MET A 71 7.38 -11.08 24.29
N SER A 72 8.31 -12.04 24.22
CA SER A 72 8.94 -12.62 25.40
C SER A 72 9.76 -11.62 26.22
N ARG A 73 10.09 -10.46 25.65
CA ARG A 73 10.83 -9.40 26.33
C ARG A 73 9.93 -8.46 27.14
N LEU A 74 8.62 -8.51 26.91
CA LEU A 74 7.65 -7.70 27.66
C LEU A 74 7.44 -8.32 29.03
N THR A 75 7.60 -7.51 30.08
CA THR A 75 7.49 -7.97 31.46
C THR A 75 6.08 -7.86 32.02
N ASN A 76 5.25 -7.00 31.42
CA ASN A 76 3.89 -6.71 31.83
C ASN A 76 2.97 -6.58 30.62
N LEU A 77 1.67 -6.53 30.86
CA LEU A 77 0.69 -6.17 29.84
C LEU A 77 1.05 -4.79 29.26
N GLN A 78 1.18 -4.71 27.96
CA GLN A 78 1.53 -3.48 27.26
C GLN A 78 0.54 -3.19 26.13
N ALA A 79 0.11 -1.95 26.02
CA ALA A 79 -0.69 -1.43 24.90
C ALA A 79 0.13 -0.39 24.13
N VAL A 80 0.09 -0.46 22.82
CA VAL A 80 0.71 0.49 21.90
C VAL A 80 -0.34 1.03 20.95
N ALA A 81 -0.38 2.36 20.80
CA ALA A 81 -1.16 3.04 19.76
C ALA A 81 -0.22 3.94 18.96
N ALA A 82 -0.11 3.69 17.67
CA ALA A 82 0.73 4.44 16.75
C ALA A 82 -0.08 4.97 15.55
N GLY A 83 0.35 6.09 15.00
CA GLY A 83 -0.18 6.65 13.77
C GLY A 83 0.91 7.32 12.97
N SER A 84 0.98 7.00 11.68
CA SER A 84 1.90 7.62 10.73
C SER A 84 1.12 8.41 9.69
N VAL A 85 1.49 9.67 9.48
CA VAL A 85 1.00 10.51 8.38
C VAL A 85 2.04 10.45 7.28
N ILE A 86 1.68 9.88 6.14
CA ILE A 86 2.57 9.69 5.00
C ILE A 86 2.09 10.59 3.87
N CYS A 87 2.96 11.51 3.43
CA CYS A 87 2.67 12.51 2.41
C CYS A 87 3.62 12.31 1.21
N PRO A 88 3.26 11.47 0.24
CA PRO A 88 4.01 11.33 -1.00
C PRO A 88 3.74 12.50 -1.93
N GLN A 89 4.72 12.81 -2.76
CA GLN A 89 4.60 13.65 -3.94
C GLN A 89 4.89 12.79 -5.18
N ALA A 90 4.09 12.97 -6.25
CA ALA A 90 4.28 12.28 -7.52
C ALA A 90 3.85 13.21 -8.67
N LYS A 91 4.80 13.98 -9.20
CA LYS A 91 4.54 14.96 -10.26
C LYS A 91 5.13 14.47 -11.58
N PHE A 92 4.26 14.26 -12.56
CA PHE A 92 4.64 13.92 -13.92
C PHE A 92 5.03 15.17 -14.72
N SER A 93 6.05 15.03 -15.57
CA SER A 93 6.46 16.02 -16.56
C SER A 93 6.54 15.34 -17.93
N ASP A 94 5.74 15.82 -18.87
CA ASP A 94 5.70 15.30 -20.22
C ASP A 94 7.01 15.52 -20.98
N ASN A 95 7.41 14.54 -21.77
CA ASN A 95 8.56 14.61 -22.67
C ASN A 95 8.29 13.80 -23.95
N GLY A 96 7.30 14.24 -24.74
CA GLY A 96 6.99 13.66 -26.04
C GLY A 96 5.88 12.61 -26.03
N SER A 97 4.91 12.73 -25.13
CA SER A 97 3.69 11.93 -25.17
C SER A 97 2.87 12.18 -26.43
N LEU A 98 2.09 11.19 -26.85
CA LEU A 98 1.21 11.28 -28.03
C LEU A 98 -0.24 10.99 -27.61
N PRO A 99 -1.23 11.71 -28.17
CA PRO A 99 -2.63 11.49 -27.83
C PRO A 99 -3.12 10.14 -28.34
N ALA A 100 -4.12 9.57 -27.68
CA ALA A 100 -4.90 8.48 -28.21
C ALA A 100 -5.71 8.91 -29.44
N SER A 101 -6.12 7.94 -30.27
CA SER A 101 -6.88 8.21 -31.48
C SER A 101 -8.14 9.01 -31.19
N LEU A 102 -8.38 10.08 -31.96
CA LEU A 102 -9.52 10.99 -31.84
C LEU A 102 -9.62 11.71 -30.48
N GLN A 103 -8.51 11.85 -29.76
CA GLN A 103 -8.44 12.50 -28.45
C GLN A 103 -7.44 13.66 -28.45
N THR A 104 -7.59 14.57 -27.51
CA THR A 104 -6.58 15.59 -27.16
C THR A 104 -5.56 14.99 -26.20
N LEU A 105 -4.34 15.54 -26.17
CA LEU A 105 -3.26 15.04 -25.33
C LEU A 105 -3.60 15.14 -23.82
N GLY A 106 -3.99 16.28 -23.34
CA GLY A 106 -4.24 16.55 -21.91
C GLY A 106 -3.05 17.22 -21.22
N GLY A 107 -3.16 17.42 -19.90
CA GLY A 107 -2.16 18.03 -19.03
C GLY A 107 -1.29 17.01 -18.30
N ASN A 108 -0.35 17.51 -17.46
CA ASN A 108 0.55 16.66 -16.66
C ASN A 108 -0.10 15.96 -15.46
N GLY A 109 -1.36 16.27 -15.13
CA GLY A 109 -2.15 15.56 -14.11
C GLY A 109 -1.95 16.05 -12.67
N GLY A 110 -1.25 17.14 -12.45
CA GLY A 110 -1.05 17.73 -11.12
C GLY A 110 -0.06 16.93 -10.26
N ASP A 111 -0.33 16.84 -8.96
CA ASP A 111 0.40 16.00 -8.02
C ASP A 111 -0.47 14.78 -7.67
N ALA A 112 -0.09 13.62 -8.17
CA ALA A 112 -0.84 12.38 -7.92
C ALA A 112 -0.67 11.83 -6.51
N GLY A 113 0.24 12.38 -5.70
CA GLY A 113 0.42 12.06 -4.29
C GLY A 113 -0.63 12.76 -3.41
N SER A 114 -0.99 12.14 -2.31
CA SER A 114 -1.85 12.74 -1.29
C SER A 114 -1.52 12.17 0.09
N CYS A 115 -1.64 12.99 1.15
CA CYS A 115 -1.36 12.54 2.51
C CYS A 115 -2.38 11.51 2.98
N ALA A 116 -1.87 10.59 3.81
CA ALA A 116 -2.65 9.50 4.35
C ALA A 116 -2.24 9.14 5.77
N VAL A 117 -3.18 8.68 6.58
CA VAL A 117 -2.94 8.21 7.95
C VAL A 117 -2.93 6.70 8.00
N VAL A 118 -1.86 6.11 8.55
CA VAL A 118 -1.71 4.67 8.78
C VAL A 118 -1.72 4.40 10.28
N PRO A 119 -2.81 3.87 10.83
CA PRO A 119 -2.89 3.54 12.24
C PRO A 119 -2.34 2.13 12.50
N ALA A 120 -1.76 1.93 13.69
CA ALA A 120 -1.40 0.62 14.20
C ALA A 120 -1.68 0.53 15.72
N LEU A 121 -2.21 -0.60 16.16
CA LEU A 121 -2.59 -0.85 17.55
C LEU A 121 -2.09 -2.24 17.95
N TYR A 122 -1.51 -2.33 19.13
CA TYR A 122 -1.01 -3.60 19.66
C TYR A 122 -1.33 -3.74 21.14
N LEU A 123 -1.59 -4.96 21.52
CA LEU A 123 -1.74 -5.36 22.91
C LEU A 123 -1.01 -6.68 23.12
N ALA A 124 -0.08 -6.72 24.07
CA ALA A 124 0.67 -7.93 24.38
C ALA A 124 0.82 -8.11 25.90
N SER A 125 0.82 -9.36 26.33
CA SER A 125 0.95 -9.71 27.75
C SER A 125 1.76 -11.00 27.93
N PRO A 126 2.72 -11.04 28.85
CA PRO A 126 3.22 -12.30 29.34
C PRO A 126 2.10 -13.05 30.09
N ILE A 127 1.94 -14.33 29.83
CA ILE A 127 1.07 -15.25 30.61
C ILE A 127 1.85 -15.82 31.79
N ASN A 128 3.10 -16.19 31.53
CA ASN A 128 4.05 -16.68 32.50
C ASN A 128 5.49 -16.42 32.00
N LYS A 129 6.50 -17.00 32.65
CA LYS A 129 7.92 -16.82 32.31
C LYS A 129 8.31 -17.36 30.93
N GLN A 130 7.50 -18.21 30.31
CA GLN A 130 7.79 -18.88 29.04
C GLN A 130 6.83 -18.40 27.90
N TRP A 131 5.58 -18.09 28.23
CA TRP A 131 4.55 -17.81 27.23
C TRP A 131 4.10 -16.36 27.27
N SER A 132 4.03 -15.75 26.12
CA SER A 132 3.37 -14.45 25.93
C SER A 132 2.37 -14.53 24.78
N VAL A 133 1.31 -13.74 24.86
CA VAL A 133 0.29 -13.61 23.80
C VAL A 133 0.08 -12.16 23.46
N GLY A 134 -0.41 -11.91 22.27
CA GLY A 134 -0.74 -10.57 21.83
C GLY A 134 -1.66 -10.54 20.62
N ILE A 135 -2.12 -9.34 20.31
CA ILE A 135 -2.91 -9.05 19.14
C ILE A 135 -2.49 -7.71 18.56
N GLY A 136 -2.31 -7.65 17.24
CA GLY A 136 -2.06 -6.43 16.49
C GLY A 136 -3.18 -6.13 15.50
N VAL A 137 -3.48 -4.84 15.30
CA VAL A 137 -4.33 -4.34 14.20
C VAL A 137 -3.53 -3.30 13.45
N ASN A 138 -3.30 -3.49 12.17
CA ASN A 138 -2.40 -2.65 11.38
C ASN A 138 -2.75 -2.70 9.88
N ALA A 139 -2.03 -1.92 9.06
CA ALA A 139 -2.23 -1.81 7.62
C ALA A 139 -0.93 -2.13 6.87
N PRO A 140 -0.64 -3.41 6.53
CA PRO A 140 0.62 -3.80 5.89
C PRO A 140 0.79 -3.34 4.45
N PHE A 141 -0.30 -3.04 3.75
CA PHE A 141 -0.28 -2.59 2.35
C PHE A 141 -1.24 -1.43 2.13
N GLY A 142 -0.84 -0.49 1.28
CA GLY A 142 -1.64 0.66 0.90
C GLY A 142 -1.08 1.37 -0.32
N LEU A 143 -1.97 1.90 -1.17
CA LEU A 143 -1.63 2.66 -2.36
C LEU A 143 -2.69 3.73 -2.59
N LYS A 144 -2.26 4.95 -2.95
CA LYS A 144 -3.14 5.94 -3.55
C LYS A 144 -2.38 6.80 -4.55
N THR A 145 -2.85 6.82 -5.79
CA THR A 145 -2.52 7.82 -6.80
C THR A 145 -3.80 8.43 -7.33
N GLU A 146 -3.84 9.74 -7.52
CA GLU A 146 -5.01 10.44 -8.05
C GLU A 146 -4.56 11.64 -8.89
N TYR A 147 -4.76 11.55 -10.19
CA TYR A 147 -4.43 12.58 -11.20
C TYR A 147 -5.64 13.41 -11.55
N ASP A 148 -5.42 14.57 -12.12
CA ASP A 148 -6.49 15.35 -12.77
C ASP A 148 -7.18 14.50 -13.85
N SER A 149 -8.48 14.67 -14.01
CA SER A 149 -9.30 13.77 -14.84
C SER A 149 -9.02 13.89 -16.35
N ASP A 150 -8.38 14.98 -16.79
CA ASP A 150 -8.04 15.29 -18.18
C ASP A 150 -6.55 15.18 -18.51
N TRP A 151 -5.76 14.56 -17.61
CA TRP A 151 -4.32 14.42 -17.82
C TRP A 151 -3.96 13.44 -18.97
N ILE A 152 -2.70 13.49 -19.40
CA ILE A 152 -2.14 12.70 -20.52
C ILE A 152 -2.44 11.20 -20.37
N GLY A 153 -2.22 10.63 -19.17
CA GLY A 153 -2.36 9.19 -18.90
C GLY A 153 -3.77 8.74 -18.46
N ARG A 154 -4.81 9.56 -18.61
CA ARG A 154 -6.17 9.27 -18.13
C ARG A 154 -6.78 7.97 -18.64
N PHE A 155 -6.35 7.50 -19.82
CA PHE A 155 -6.82 6.22 -20.38
C PHE A 155 -6.17 4.99 -19.73
N GLN A 156 -5.10 5.18 -18.96
CA GLN A 156 -4.48 4.13 -18.16
C GLN A 156 -4.88 4.22 -16.69
N ALA A 157 -4.84 5.43 -16.11
CA ALA A 157 -5.20 5.66 -14.72
C ALA A 157 -5.63 7.10 -14.49
N VAL A 158 -6.69 7.30 -13.70
CA VAL A 158 -7.02 8.57 -13.03
C VAL A 158 -6.80 8.39 -11.54
N LYS A 159 -7.38 7.35 -10.95
CA LYS A 159 -7.20 7.02 -9.53
C LYS A 159 -6.86 5.54 -9.35
N SER A 160 -5.98 5.27 -8.42
CA SER A 160 -5.72 3.91 -7.92
C SER A 160 -5.67 3.97 -6.41
N LYS A 161 -6.47 3.14 -5.75
CA LYS A 161 -6.56 3.07 -4.30
C LYS A 161 -6.58 1.60 -3.87
N ILE A 162 -5.67 1.23 -2.95
CA ILE A 162 -5.63 -0.08 -2.27
C ILE A 162 -5.51 0.20 -0.78
N GLU A 163 -6.36 -0.41 0.02
CA GLU A 163 -6.36 -0.32 1.48
C GLU A 163 -6.38 -1.73 2.06
N THR A 164 -5.56 -1.95 3.09
CA THR A 164 -5.62 -3.20 3.85
C THR A 164 -5.78 -2.92 5.34
N ILE A 165 -6.52 -3.80 6.02
CA ILE A 165 -6.58 -3.88 7.48
C ILE A 165 -6.27 -5.31 7.86
N ASN A 166 -5.28 -5.49 8.72
CA ASN A 166 -4.82 -6.78 9.19
C ASN A 166 -5.05 -6.93 10.69
N VAL A 167 -5.57 -8.07 11.10
CA VAL A 167 -5.68 -8.50 12.51
C VAL A 167 -4.75 -9.67 12.72
N ASN A 168 -3.80 -9.53 13.67
CA ASN A 168 -2.72 -10.49 13.90
C ASN A 168 -2.69 -10.94 15.37
N PRO A 169 -3.48 -11.95 15.78
CA PRO A 169 -3.24 -12.67 17.01
C PRO A 169 -1.92 -13.45 16.93
N ALA A 170 -1.13 -13.41 18.00
CA ALA A 170 0.20 -13.99 18.05
C ALA A 170 0.52 -14.60 19.43
N VAL A 171 1.42 -15.55 19.43
CA VAL A 171 1.96 -16.23 20.61
C VAL A 171 3.48 -16.30 20.52
N SER A 172 4.17 -16.21 21.65
CA SER A 172 5.59 -16.51 21.75
C SER A 172 5.89 -17.50 22.88
N PHE A 173 6.91 -18.31 22.64
CA PHE A 173 7.42 -19.31 23.59
C PHE A 173 8.92 -19.15 23.79
N LYS A 174 9.33 -18.83 25.01
CA LYS A 174 10.72 -18.76 25.43
C LYS A 174 11.21 -20.19 25.71
N ALA A 175 11.87 -20.80 24.72
CA ALA A 175 12.36 -22.17 24.81
C ALA A 175 13.56 -22.30 25.76
N SER A 176 14.38 -21.22 25.83
CA SER A 176 15.50 -21.10 26.78
C SER A 176 15.78 -19.59 27.03
N ASP A 177 16.76 -19.29 27.88
CA ASP A 177 17.20 -17.89 28.05
C ASP A 177 17.82 -17.31 26.78
N MET A 178 18.34 -18.15 25.89
CA MET A 178 18.95 -17.76 24.64
C MET A 178 17.92 -17.67 23.51
N VAL A 179 16.94 -18.57 23.41
CA VAL A 179 16.09 -18.73 22.22
C VAL A 179 14.61 -18.59 22.56
N THR A 180 13.97 -17.71 21.84
CA THR A 180 12.50 -17.58 21.80
C THR A 180 12.00 -17.77 20.37
N ILE A 181 10.88 -18.47 20.21
CA ILE A 181 10.14 -18.62 18.97
C ILE A 181 8.77 -17.96 19.12
N GLY A 182 8.21 -17.48 18.04
CA GLY A 182 6.87 -16.89 18.05
C GLY A 182 6.17 -17.11 16.72
N GLY A 183 4.84 -17.04 16.74
CA GLY A 183 4.03 -17.19 15.54
C GLY A 183 2.69 -16.50 15.70
N GLY A 184 2.05 -16.19 14.57
CA GLY A 184 0.74 -15.56 14.54
C GLY A 184 -0.03 -15.92 13.28
N ALA A 185 -1.36 -15.80 13.37
CA ALA A 185 -2.25 -15.81 12.22
C ALA A 185 -2.53 -14.38 11.79
N ASN A 186 -2.79 -14.18 10.50
CA ASN A 186 -3.11 -12.87 9.93
C ASN A 186 -4.42 -12.99 9.15
N TYR A 187 -5.47 -12.31 9.60
CA TYR A 187 -6.66 -12.08 8.78
C TYR A 187 -6.56 -10.68 8.22
N GLN A 188 -6.47 -10.57 6.89
CA GLN A 188 -6.31 -9.30 6.24
C GLN A 188 -7.45 -9.05 5.27
N HIS A 189 -8.13 -7.91 5.44
CA HIS A 189 -9.15 -7.41 4.52
C HIS A 189 -8.54 -6.39 3.58
N LEU A 190 -8.81 -6.56 2.28
CA LEU A 190 -8.34 -5.68 1.20
C LEU A 190 -9.53 -5.00 0.53
N LYS A 191 -9.40 -3.70 0.25
CA LYS A 191 -10.29 -2.94 -0.64
C LYS A 191 -9.47 -2.29 -1.75
N ALA A 192 -10.02 -2.32 -2.97
CA ALA A 192 -9.42 -1.68 -4.13
C ALA A 192 -10.43 -0.82 -4.88
N GLU A 193 -9.97 0.32 -5.40
CA GLU A 193 -10.71 1.20 -6.31
C GLU A 193 -9.77 1.67 -7.41
N LEU A 194 -10.13 1.42 -8.65
CA LEU A 194 -9.37 1.82 -9.83
C LEU A 194 -10.30 2.63 -10.74
N THR A 195 -9.86 3.82 -11.14
CA THR A 195 -10.59 4.62 -12.15
C THR A 195 -9.68 4.96 -13.32
N SER A 196 -10.28 5.12 -14.49
CA SER A 196 -9.66 5.60 -15.71
C SER A 196 -10.72 6.16 -16.66
N ARG A 197 -10.27 6.81 -17.72
CA ARG A 197 -11.11 7.09 -18.87
C ARG A 197 -10.99 5.94 -19.88
N VAL A 198 -12.01 5.70 -20.66
CA VAL A 198 -11.95 4.84 -21.85
C VAL A 198 -12.05 5.73 -23.08
N ASN A 199 -11.16 5.53 -24.04
CA ASN A 199 -11.24 6.21 -25.33
C ASN A 199 -12.43 5.68 -26.15
N TYR A 200 -13.63 6.21 -25.86
CA TYR A 200 -14.87 5.80 -26.48
C TYR A 200 -14.87 6.08 -27.99
N ALA A 201 -14.35 7.26 -28.41
CA ALA A 201 -14.21 7.62 -29.81
C ALA A 201 -13.34 6.60 -30.58
N GLY A 202 -12.22 6.19 -30.00
CA GLY A 202 -11.34 5.15 -30.57
C GLY A 202 -12.02 3.78 -30.68
N ALA A 203 -12.83 3.41 -29.67
CA ALA A 203 -13.62 2.20 -29.68
C ALA A 203 -14.69 2.19 -30.80
N ILE A 204 -15.41 3.31 -30.96
CA ILE A 204 -16.33 3.50 -32.09
C ILE A 204 -15.57 3.42 -33.43
N GLY A 205 -14.37 4.01 -33.51
CA GLY A 205 -13.55 3.97 -34.73
C GLY A 205 -13.17 2.55 -35.12
N LEU A 206 -12.75 1.75 -34.14
CA LEU A 206 -12.42 0.33 -34.37
C LEU A 206 -13.67 -0.48 -34.81
N ALA A 207 -14.79 -0.28 -34.13
CA ALA A 207 -16.06 -0.94 -34.46
C ALA A 207 -16.54 -0.56 -35.86
N ALA A 208 -16.43 0.74 -36.25
CA ALA A 208 -16.81 1.22 -37.58
C ALA A 208 -15.90 0.61 -38.68
N GLN A 209 -14.61 0.53 -38.48
CA GLN A 209 -13.68 -0.10 -39.40
C GLN A 209 -13.97 -1.58 -39.57
N GLN A 210 -14.24 -2.31 -38.50
CA GLN A 210 -14.61 -3.73 -38.55
C GLN A 210 -15.96 -3.94 -39.29
N ALA A 211 -16.96 -3.11 -39.01
CA ALA A 211 -18.26 -3.17 -39.68
C ALA A 211 -18.15 -2.88 -41.19
N ALA A 212 -17.32 -1.92 -41.58
CA ALA A 212 -17.06 -1.61 -42.99
C ALA A 212 -16.32 -2.73 -43.72
N ALA A 213 -15.29 -3.32 -43.07
CA ALA A 213 -14.57 -4.47 -43.60
C ALA A 213 -15.47 -5.71 -43.79
N ALA A 214 -16.48 -5.86 -42.94
CA ALA A 214 -17.53 -6.90 -43.04
C ALA A 214 -18.67 -6.54 -44.04
N GLY A 215 -18.61 -5.38 -44.69
CA GLY A 215 -19.66 -4.93 -45.61
C GLY A 215 -20.98 -4.50 -44.96
N GLN A 216 -20.99 -4.34 -43.64
CA GLN A 216 -22.19 -3.98 -42.87
C GLN A 216 -22.52 -2.49 -42.95
N ILE A 217 -21.53 -1.65 -43.19
CA ILE A 217 -21.68 -0.21 -43.37
C ILE A 217 -20.85 0.29 -44.57
N PRO A 218 -21.28 1.35 -45.29
CA PRO A 218 -20.49 1.97 -46.33
C PRO A 218 -19.22 2.62 -45.75
N ALA A 219 -18.08 2.47 -46.42
CA ALA A 219 -16.82 3.12 -45.99
C ALA A 219 -16.97 4.65 -45.86
N ALA A 220 -17.81 5.29 -46.71
CA ALA A 220 -18.11 6.72 -46.68
C ALA A 220 -18.80 7.16 -45.37
N ALA A 221 -19.44 6.26 -44.62
CA ALA A 221 -20.09 6.56 -43.35
C ALA A 221 -19.08 6.71 -42.20
N ILE A 222 -17.85 6.21 -42.32
CA ILE A 222 -16.84 6.14 -41.23
C ILE A 222 -16.46 7.59 -40.83
N THR A 223 -15.97 8.41 -41.73
CA THR A 223 -15.44 9.76 -41.43
C THR A 223 -16.48 10.66 -40.73
N PRO A 224 -17.72 10.81 -41.18
CA PRO A 224 -18.71 11.63 -40.49
C PRO A 224 -19.02 11.10 -39.08
N ILE A 225 -19.10 9.77 -38.87
CA ILE A 225 -19.32 9.15 -37.56
C ILE A 225 -18.16 9.47 -36.65
N LEU A 226 -16.92 9.25 -37.08
CA LEU A 226 -15.73 9.54 -36.28
C LEU A 226 -15.59 10.99 -35.89
N THR A 227 -15.93 11.91 -36.81
CA THR A 227 -15.95 13.34 -36.52
C THR A 227 -16.94 13.67 -35.42
N ALA A 228 -18.13 13.07 -35.45
CA ALA A 228 -19.18 13.31 -34.44
C ALA A 228 -18.82 12.73 -33.05
N TYR A 229 -18.06 11.64 -33.00
CA TYR A 229 -17.58 11.06 -31.73
C TYR A 229 -16.21 11.58 -31.30
N SER A 230 -15.57 12.51 -32.05
CA SER A 230 -14.25 13.03 -31.69
C SER A 230 -14.23 13.57 -30.27
N GLY A 231 -13.27 13.18 -29.46
CA GLY A 231 -13.16 13.53 -28.04
C GLY A 231 -14.07 12.75 -27.08
N ALA A 232 -14.97 11.90 -27.59
CA ALA A 232 -15.89 11.14 -26.73
C ALA A 232 -15.11 10.16 -25.82
N GLN A 233 -15.46 10.16 -24.53
CA GLN A 233 -14.85 9.33 -23.49
C GLN A 233 -15.93 8.69 -22.62
N SER A 234 -15.63 7.54 -22.04
CA SER A 234 -16.43 6.91 -20.98
C SER A 234 -15.63 6.92 -19.67
N ASP A 235 -16.29 7.18 -18.54
CA ASP A 235 -15.70 6.94 -17.24
C ASP A 235 -15.72 5.46 -16.93
N ALA A 236 -14.62 4.94 -16.40
CA ALA A 236 -14.53 3.58 -15.89
C ALA A 236 -14.12 3.61 -14.42
N LYS A 237 -14.91 2.91 -13.59
CA LYS A 237 -14.63 2.69 -12.17
C LYS A 237 -14.77 1.22 -11.84
N ILE A 238 -13.72 0.65 -11.27
CA ILE A 238 -13.67 -0.73 -10.81
C ILE A 238 -13.45 -0.71 -9.31
N THR A 239 -14.31 -1.38 -8.56
CA THR A 239 -14.18 -1.55 -7.12
C THR A 239 -14.18 -3.02 -6.78
N GLY A 240 -13.53 -3.39 -5.69
CA GLY A 240 -13.56 -4.76 -5.20
C GLY A 240 -12.98 -4.88 -3.81
N ASN A 241 -13.31 -5.96 -3.14
CA ASN A 241 -12.79 -6.28 -1.81
C ASN A 241 -12.75 -7.79 -1.59
N ASP A 242 -11.91 -8.20 -0.64
CA ASP A 242 -11.84 -9.57 -0.16
C ASP A 242 -11.15 -9.64 1.19
N GLY A 243 -11.36 -10.75 1.92
CA GLY A 243 -10.68 -11.07 3.18
C GLY A 243 -9.98 -12.41 3.10
N ALA A 244 -8.69 -12.45 3.42
CA ALA A 244 -7.88 -13.64 3.28
C ALA A 244 -6.96 -13.87 4.48
N TRP A 245 -6.47 -15.12 4.63
CA TRP A 245 -5.62 -15.54 5.72
C TRP A 245 -4.16 -15.68 5.29
N GLY A 246 -3.28 -15.33 6.23
CA GLY A 246 -1.86 -15.61 6.19
C GLY A 246 -1.34 -15.96 7.57
N TRP A 247 -0.04 -16.09 7.72
CA TRP A 247 0.62 -16.36 8.97
C TRP A 247 1.98 -15.68 9.04
N ASN A 248 2.54 -15.58 10.25
CA ASN A 248 3.90 -15.13 10.46
C ASN A 248 4.57 -15.96 11.56
N ILE A 249 5.89 -16.09 11.45
CA ILE A 249 6.72 -16.80 12.42
C ILE A 249 8.00 -15.99 12.63
N GLY A 250 8.61 -16.17 13.80
CA GLY A 250 9.89 -15.55 14.07
C GLY A 250 10.66 -16.23 15.17
N VAL A 251 11.94 -15.92 15.20
CA VAL A 251 12.88 -16.35 16.23
C VAL A 251 13.66 -15.14 16.75
N LEU A 252 13.90 -15.12 18.04
CA LEU A 252 14.77 -14.16 18.72
C LEU A 252 15.85 -14.93 19.48
N VAL A 253 17.11 -14.60 19.22
CA VAL A 253 18.27 -15.24 19.87
C VAL A 253 19.02 -14.17 20.66
N ASN A 254 19.08 -14.32 21.97
CA ASN A 254 19.94 -13.52 22.85
C ASN A 254 21.33 -14.16 22.86
N ILE A 255 22.29 -13.57 22.13
CA ILE A 255 23.67 -14.07 22.04
C ILE A 255 24.40 -13.82 23.37
N ASP A 256 24.20 -12.62 23.90
CA ASP A 256 24.63 -12.17 25.21
C ASP A 256 23.62 -11.12 25.74
N PRO A 257 23.77 -10.59 26.98
CA PRO A 257 22.83 -9.59 27.52
C PRO A 257 22.67 -8.33 26.69
N GLN A 258 23.67 -7.97 25.85
CA GLN A 258 23.72 -6.76 25.05
C GLN A 258 23.41 -7.00 23.57
N THR A 259 23.54 -8.26 23.06
CA THR A 259 23.45 -8.59 21.65
C THR A 259 22.31 -9.56 21.37
N ARG A 260 21.45 -9.17 20.43
CA ARG A 260 20.34 -10.00 19.97
C ARG A 260 20.34 -10.10 18.45
N PHE A 261 20.00 -11.28 17.98
CA PHE A 261 19.70 -11.56 16.58
C PHE A 261 18.24 -11.97 16.46
N GLY A 262 17.58 -11.46 15.44
CA GLY A 262 16.19 -11.79 15.14
C GLY A 262 16.01 -12.17 13.68
N ALA A 263 15.15 -13.16 13.43
CA ALA A 263 14.67 -13.48 12.10
C ALA A 263 13.17 -13.68 12.11
N SER A 264 12.49 -13.23 11.07
CA SER A 264 11.05 -13.39 10.91
C SER A 264 10.65 -13.62 9.47
N TYR A 265 9.51 -14.27 9.29
CA TYR A 265 8.89 -14.52 7.99
C TYR A 265 7.39 -14.28 8.10
N ARG A 266 6.84 -13.58 7.12
CA ARG A 266 5.41 -13.38 6.93
C ARG A 266 5.01 -13.96 5.58
N SER A 267 3.98 -14.82 5.58
CA SER A 267 3.53 -15.54 4.40
C SER A 267 2.88 -14.61 3.38
N THR A 268 2.84 -15.06 2.13
CA THR A 268 1.95 -14.50 1.12
C THR A 268 0.49 -14.59 1.58
N ILE A 269 -0.34 -13.64 1.08
CA ILE A 269 -1.80 -13.67 1.25
C ILE A 269 -2.44 -13.64 -0.13
N LYS A 270 -3.25 -14.66 -0.43
CA LYS A 270 -3.97 -14.77 -1.71
C LYS A 270 -5.39 -14.31 -1.56
N TYR A 271 -5.80 -13.36 -2.39
CA TYR A 271 -7.16 -12.83 -2.49
C TYR A 271 -7.85 -13.28 -3.76
N ASP A 272 -9.12 -13.56 -3.65
CA ASP A 272 -10.05 -13.76 -4.77
C ASP A 272 -11.08 -12.62 -4.74
N VAL A 273 -10.58 -11.41 -5.07
CA VAL A 273 -11.32 -10.16 -4.99
C VAL A 273 -12.54 -10.19 -5.88
N SER A 274 -13.71 -9.89 -5.30
CA SER A 274 -14.97 -9.71 -6.01
C SER A 274 -15.43 -8.27 -5.92
N GLY A 275 -16.05 -7.76 -6.99
CA GLY A 275 -16.47 -6.38 -7.06
C GLY A 275 -17.28 -6.05 -8.30
N SER A 276 -17.35 -4.77 -8.65
CA SER A 276 -18.09 -4.24 -9.79
C SER A 276 -17.23 -3.38 -10.71
N ALA A 277 -17.55 -3.40 -12.00
CA ALA A 277 -17.11 -2.43 -12.98
C ALA A 277 -18.30 -1.57 -13.40
N GLU A 278 -18.13 -0.26 -13.32
CA GLU A 278 -19.12 0.76 -13.67
C GLU A 278 -18.54 1.62 -14.82
N PHE A 279 -19.35 1.82 -15.85
CA PHE A 279 -19.02 2.65 -16.99
C PHE A 279 -20.09 3.73 -17.20
N SER A 280 -19.66 4.97 -17.46
CA SER A 280 -20.54 6.06 -17.82
C SER A 280 -20.29 6.43 -19.28
N ASN A 281 -21.03 5.78 -20.17
CA ASN A 281 -20.86 5.95 -21.61
C ASN A 281 -21.50 7.22 -22.11
N PRO A 282 -20.91 7.94 -23.10
CA PRO A 282 -21.48 9.13 -23.67
C PRO A 282 -22.72 8.79 -24.52
N PRO A 283 -23.68 9.73 -24.66
CA PRO A 283 -24.82 9.54 -25.54
C PRO A 283 -24.39 9.49 -27.03
N VAL A 284 -25.26 8.93 -27.86
CA VAL A 284 -25.09 8.99 -29.32
C VAL A 284 -25.19 10.45 -29.77
N PRO A 285 -24.16 10.99 -30.49
CA PRO A 285 -24.19 12.36 -30.95
C PRO A 285 -25.26 12.58 -32.03
N ALA A 286 -25.67 13.84 -32.19
CA ALA A 286 -26.58 14.20 -33.28
C ALA A 286 -25.88 13.98 -34.63
N LEU A 287 -26.54 13.23 -35.51
CA LEU A 287 -26.05 12.88 -36.85
C LEU A 287 -27.21 13.00 -37.88
N PRO A 288 -26.90 13.19 -39.18
CA PRO A 288 -27.90 13.08 -40.23
C PRO A 288 -28.74 11.81 -40.15
N ALA A 289 -30.00 11.84 -40.48
CA ALA A 289 -30.95 10.73 -40.38
C ALA A 289 -30.46 9.43 -41.07
N SER A 290 -29.68 9.56 -42.13
CA SER A 290 -29.07 8.41 -42.82
C SER A 290 -27.94 7.71 -42.04
N LEU A 291 -27.27 8.42 -41.13
CA LEU A 291 -26.14 7.88 -40.34
C LEU A 291 -26.53 7.52 -38.91
N ALA A 292 -27.60 8.12 -38.37
CA ALA A 292 -28.02 7.91 -36.98
C ALA A 292 -28.26 6.40 -36.61
N PRO A 293 -28.93 5.57 -37.44
CA PRO A 293 -29.09 4.15 -37.13
C PRO A 293 -27.75 3.38 -37.07
N VAL A 294 -26.82 3.71 -37.97
CA VAL A 294 -25.49 3.10 -38.00
C VAL A 294 -24.70 3.48 -36.77
N ALA A 295 -24.65 4.77 -36.43
CA ALA A 295 -23.97 5.24 -35.22
C ALA A 295 -24.58 4.65 -33.94
N GLY A 296 -25.92 4.51 -33.88
CA GLY A 296 -26.60 3.85 -32.77
C GLY A 296 -26.24 2.37 -32.63
N ALA A 297 -26.15 1.65 -33.76
CA ALA A 297 -25.73 0.25 -33.74
C ALA A 297 -24.27 0.08 -33.26
N LEU A 298 -23.35 0.93 -33.72
CA LEU A 298 -21.95 0.95 -33.26
C LEU A 298 -21.86 1.30 -31.77
N ALA A 299 -22.62 2.31 -31.30
CA ALA A 299 -22.68 2.68 -29.89
C ALA A 299 -23.21 1.51 -29.04
N ASN A 300 -24.24 0.82 -29.47
CA ASN A 300 -24.79 -0.35 -28.74
C ASN A 300 -23.76 -1.49 -28.66
N ALA A 301 -23.00 -1.74 -29.72
CA ALA A 301 -21.94 -2.73 -29.69
C ALA A 301 -20.82 -2.36 -28.69
N VAL A 302 -20.35 -1.12 -28.70
CA VAL A 302 -19.33 -0.61 -27.74
C VAL A 302 -19.88 -0.62 -26.30
N ASN A 303 -21.15 -0.17 -26.09
CA ASN A 303 -21.79 -0.19 -24.79
C ASN A 303 -21.99 -1.62 -24.25
N GLY A 304 -22.14 -2.62 -25.10
CA GLY A 304 -22.17 -4.02 -24.71
C GLY A 304 -20.85 -4.50 -24.10
N VAL A 305 -19.73 -4.01 -24.63
CA VAL A 305 -18.39 -4.27 -24.06
C VAL A 305 -18.16 -3.45 -22.77
N LEU A 306 -18.59 -2.19 -22.77
CA LEU A 306 -18.51 -1.25 -21.64
C LEU A 306 -19.77 -1.28 -20.78
N ALA A 307 -20.36 -2.46 -20.55
CA ALA A 307 -21.53 -2.63 -19.70
C ALA A 307 -21.13 -2.73 -18.23
N ASN A 308 -21.97 -2.19 -17.36
CA ASN A 308 -21.83 -2.37 -15.91
C ASN A 308 -22.01 -3.86 -15.54
N GLY A 309 -21.33 -4.30 -14.49
CA GLY A 309 -21.46 -5.66 -14.02
C GLY A 309 -20.35 -6.12 -13.09
N ASP A 310 -20.52 -7.33 -12.57
CA ASP A 310 -19.60 -7.90 -11.60
C ASP A 310 -18.30 -8.33 -12.23
N VAL A 311 -17.22 -8.15 -11.46
CA VAL A 311 -15.84 -8.49 -11.85
C VAL A 311 -15.14 -9.27 -10.75
N LYS A 312 -14.09 -9.98 -11.15
CA LYS A 312 -13.21 -10.73 -10.25
C LYS A 312 -11.74 -10.47 -10.60
N LEU A 313 -10.89 -10.53 -9.58
CA LEU A 313 -9.45 -10.43 -9.68
C LEU A 313 -8.81 -11.38 -8.66
N SER A 314 -7.93 -12.28 -9.09
CA SER A 314 -7.05 -13.00 -8.16
C SER A 314 -5.76 -12.20 -7.96
N LEU A 315 -5.47 -11.85 -6.71
CA LEU A 315 -4.28 -11.07 -6.33
C LEU A 315 -3.54 -11.79 -5.21
N LYS A 316 -2.22 -11.95 -5.37
CA LYS A 316 -1.36 -12.52 -4.34
C LYS A 316 -0.40 -11.45 -3.84
N LEU A 317 -0.56 -11.02 -2.57
CA LEU A 317 0.39 -10.12 -1.94
C LEU A 317 1.65 -10.87 -1.50
N PRO A 318 2.83 -10.22 -1.57
CA PRO A 318 4.11 -10.88 -1.36
C PRO A 318 4.32 -11.37 0.08
N ASP A 319 5.16 -12.37 0.23
CA ASP A 319 5.80 -12.72 1.47
C ASP A 319 6.96 -11.77 1.79
N THR A 320 7.36 -11.76 3.06
CA THR A 320 8.54 -11.02 3.54
C THR A 320 9.37 -11.89 4.47
N ALA A 321 10.69 -11.83 4.32
CA ALA A 321 11.65 -12.40 5.25
C ALA A 321 12.55 -11.29 5.76
N ASN A 322 12.80 -11.27 7.07
CA ASN A 322 13.59 -10.25 7.71
C ASN A 322 14.64 -10.87 8.63
N VAL A 323 15.86 -10.34 8.61
CA VAL A 323 16.92 -10.65 9.56
C VAL A 323 17.49 -9.36 10.12
N SER A 324 17.67 -9.34 11.45
CA SER A 324 18.10 -8.14 12.16
C SER A 324 19.12 -8.48 13.25
N ILE A 325 19.97 -7.52 13.55
CA ILE A 325 20.83 -7.50 14.72
C ILE A 325 20.57 -6.24 15.53
N PHE A 326 20.59 -6.39 16.85
CA PHE A 326 20.57 -5.30 17.82
C PHE A 326 21.74 -5.49 18.77
N ARG A 327 22.48 -4.41 19.06
CA ARG A 327 23.54 -4.41 20.06
C ARG A 327 23.56 -3.13 20.88
N GLN A 328 23.50 -3.28 22.19
CA GLN A 328 23.82 -2.23 23.14
C GLN A 328 25.34 -2.11 23.26
N ILE A 329 25.89 -1.00 22.81
CA ILE A 329 27.35 -0.76 22.85
C ILE A 329 27.79 -0.39 24.25
N ASP A 330 27.03 0.49 24.89
CA ASP A 330 27.24 0.96 26.27
C ASP A 330 25.89 1.42 26.88
N SER A 331 25.94 2.13 27.99
CA SER A 331 24.71 2.67 28.65
C SER A 331 24.03 3.78 27.87
N LYS A 332 24.65 4.34 26.81
CA LYS A 332 24.13 5.47 26.04
C LYS A 332 23.78 5.10 24.60
N TRP A 333 24.38 4.06 24.04
CA TRP A 333 24.25 3.76 22.63
C TRP A 333 23.78 2.34 22.36
N ASP A 334 22.69 2.25 21.58
CA ASP A 334 22.29 1.02 20.88
C ASP A 334 22.51 1.22 19.38
N VAL A 335 22.96 0.17 18.71
CA VAL A 335 23.09 0.12 17.26
C VAL A 335 22.34 -1.09 16.70
N MET A 336 21.80 -0.96 15.51
CA MET A 336 21.02 -1.99 14.88
C MET A 336 21.14 -1.97 13.37
N ALA A 337 20.97 -3.14 12.77
CA ALA A 337 20.88 -3.31 11.33
C ALA A 337 19.79 -4.31 10.98
N ASP A 338 19.29 -4.18 9.75
CA ASP A 338 18.16 -4.96 9.25
C ASP A 338 18.33 -5.23 7.76
N LEU A 339 17.99 -6.44 7.33
CA LEU A 339 17.91 -6.83 5.93
C LEU A 339 16.59 -7.55 5.70
N GLN A 340 15.76 -6.99 4.83
CA GLN A 340 14.44 -7.51 4.48
C GLN A 340 14.39 -7.90 3.00
N TYR A 341 13.90 -9.09 2.73
CA TYR A 341 13.49 -9.58 1.41
C TYR A 341 11.98 -9.47 1.27
N THR A 342 11.50 -9.09 0.07
CA THR A 342 10.07 -9.09 -0.27
C THR A 342 9.86 -9.76 -1.63
N GLY A 343 9.04 -10.82 -1.67
CA GLY A 343 8.76 -11.67 -2.83
C GLY A 343 7.76 -11.05 -3.81
N TRP A 344 8.06 -9.87 -4.34
CA TRP A 344 7.18 -9.13 -5.26
C TRP A 344 6.97 -9.82 -6.61
N SER A 345 7.83 -10.75 -7.01
CA SER A 345 7.66 -11.54 -8.25
C SER A 345 6.37 -12.36 -8.29
N THR A 346 5.66 -12.46 -7.18
CA THR A 346 4.31 -13.02 -7.13
C THR A 346 3.26 -12.17 -7.87
N VAL A 347 3.52 -10.86 -8.12
CA VAL A 347 2.64 -9.93 -8.83
C VAL A 347 3.15 -9.74 -10.26
N GLN A 348 2.68 -10.60 -11.18
CA GLN A 348 3.08 -10.53 -12.58
C GLN A 348 2.07 -9.77 -13.44
N ASN A 349 0.78 -9.99 -13.21
CA ASN A 349 -0.29 -9.35 -13.94
C ASN A 349 -1.45 -8.99 -13.00
N LEU A 350 -2.09 -7.87 -13.26
CA LEU A 350 -3.40 -7.55 -12.72
C LEU A 350 -4.45 -7.85 -13.79
N THR A 351 -5.08 -9.02 -13.71
CA THR A 351 -6.06 -9.49 -14.69
C THR A 351 -7.47 -9.43 -14.08
N ILE A 352 -8.30 -8.57 -14.63
CA ILE A 352 -9.69 -8.39 -14.20
C ILE A 352 -10.59 -9.08 -15.21
N VAL A 353 -11.43 -9.98 -14.72
CA VAL A 353 -12.40 -10.72 -15.52
C VAL A 353 -13.83 -10.40 -15.07
N ARG A 354 -14.76 -10.44 -15.99
CA ARG A 354 -16.18 -10.37 -15.65
C ARG A 354 -16.62 -11.64 -14.94
N SER A 355 -17.72 -11.61 -14.21
CA SER A 355 -18.31 -12.81 -13.57
C SER A 355 -18.61 -13.92 -14.57
N THR A 356 -18.83 -13.61 -15.84
CA THR A 356 -18.99 -14.56 -16.96
C THR A 356 -17.70 -15.25 -17.39
N GLY A 357 -16.53 -14.84 -16.86
CA GLY A 357 -15.22 -15.30 -17.28
C GLY A 357 -14.58 -14.50 -18.43
N ALA A 358 -15.32 -13.57 -19.04
CA ALA A 358 -14.78 -12.73 -20.11
C ALA A 358 -13.72 -11.76 -19.56
N LEU A 359 -12.59 -11.61 -20.28
CA LEU A 359 -11.53 -10.67 -19.93
C LEU A 359 -12.05 -9.24 -20.03
N LEU A 360 -11.86 -8.44 -18.97
CA LEU A 360 -12.12 -7.00 -18.98
C LEU A 360 -10.84 -6.20 -19.20
N SER A 361 -9.78 -6.50 -18.44
CA SER A 361 -8.49 -5.86 -18.61
C SER A 361 -7.35 -6.72 -18.07
N THR A 362 -6.16 -6.54 -18.61
CA THR A 362 -4.90 -7.09 -18.08
C THR A 362 -3.85 -6.00 -18.08
N THR A 363 -3.21 -5.78 -16.94
CA THR A 363 -2.06 -4.88 -16.80
C THR A 363 -0.85 -5.74 -16.41
N PRO A 364 0.17 -5.87 -17.28
CA PRO A 364 1.40 -6.55 -16.93
C PRO A 364 2.22 -5.66 -15.97
N GLU A 365 2.49 -6.16 -14.78
CA GLU A 365 3.33 -5.49 -13.77
C GLU A 365 4.75 -6.06 -13.78
N ASN A 366 4.90 -7.38 -13.98
CA ASN A 366 6.19 -8.09 -14.04
C ASN A 366 7.15 -7.68 -12.92
N PHE A 367 6.65 -7.57 -11.70
CA PHE A 367 7.44 -7.13 -10.54
C PHE A 367 8.62 -8.09 -10.29
N ARG A 368 9.71 -7.54 -9.79
CA ARG A 368 10.87 -8.30 -9.32
C ARG A 368 10.90 -8.34 -7.80
N ASP A 369 11.51 -9.37 -7.24
CA ASP A 369 11.80 -9.42 -5.82
C ASP A 369 12.76 -8.31 -5.41
N THR A 370 12.62 -7.84 -4.17
CA THR A 370 13.35 -6.68 -3.68
C THR A 370 14.02 -6.93 -2.33
N TRP A 371 15.05 -6.14 -2.09
CA TRP A 371 15.76 -6.07 -0.82
C TRP A 371 15.67 -4.67 -0.24
N ARG A 372 15.51 -4.60 1.07
CA ARG A 372 15.64 -3.38 1.85
C ARG A 372 16.70 -3.60 2.91
N ALA A 373 17.66 -2.69 3.01
CA ALA A 373 18.68 -2.69 4.05
C ALA A 373 18.55 -1.42 4.88
N SER A 374 18.67 -1.52 6.21
CA SER A 374 18.69 -0.36 7.09
C SER A 374 19.70 -0.50 8.21
N ILE A 375 20.21 0.66 8.67
CA ILE A 375 21.04 0.81 9.86
C ILE A 375 20.46 1.92 10.73
N GLY A 376 20.56 1.75 12.03
CA GLY A 376 20.01 2.72 12.98
C GLY A 376 20.78 2.73 14.31
N ALA A 377 20.58 3.82 15.04
CA ALA A 377 21.11 3.97 16.38
C ALA A 377 20.12 4.67 17.30
N ASN A 378 20.14 4.32 18.58
CA ASN A 378 19.46 5.01 19.65
C ASN A 378 20.51 5.63 20.59
N TYR A 379 20.29 6.88 20.98
CA TYR A 379 21.13 7.59 21.93
C TYR A 379 20.32 7.93 23.18
N HIS A 380 20.64 7.27 24.29
CA HIS A 380 20.06 7.51 25.61
C HIS A 380 20.68 8.77 26.23
N TYR A 381 20.07 9.92 25.95
CA TYR A 381 20.58 11.21 26.45
C TYR A 381 20.43 11.33 27.96
N SER A 382 19.29 10.85 28.49
CA SER A 382 18.98 10.81 29.92
C SER A 382 17.99 9.67 30.22
N ASP A 383 17.63 9.46 31.48
CA ASP A 383 16.62 8.49 31.88
C ASP A 383 15.23 8.74 31.26
N GLN A 384 14.98 9.98 30.79
CA GLN A 384 13.71 10.41 30.20
C GLN A 384 13.77 10.54 28.67
N TRP A 385 14.92 10.92 28.09
CA TRP A 385 15.05 11.25 26.69
C TRP A 385 15.95 10.29 25.95
N MET A 386 15.44 9.74 24.86
CA MET A 386 16.21 8.96 23.89
C MET A 386 15.99 9.52 22.49
N PHE A 387 17.07 9.74 21.76
CA PHE A 387 17.06 10.15 20.35
C PHE A 387 17.36 8.96 19.46
N ARG A 388 16.75 8.97 18.27
CA ARG A 388 16.90 7.92 17.27
C ARG A 388 17.38 8.50 15.96
N GLY A 389 18.19 7.75 15.22
CA GLY A 389 18.60 8.09 13.86
C GLY A 389 18.73 6.84 13.01
N GLY A 390 18.39 6.93 11.73
CA GLY A 390 18.48 5.78 10.84
C GLY A 390 18.56 6.14 9.37
N LEU A 391 19.14 5.21 8.62
CA LEU A 391 19.24 5.25 7.16
C LEU A 391 18.72 3.93 6.60
N ALA A 392 18.03 3.99 5.46
CA ALA A 392 17.69 2.78 4.73
C ALA A 392 17.81 2.98 3.22
N PHE A 393 18.10 1.89 2.53
CA PHE A 393 17.95 1.76 1.08
C PHE A 393 16.91 0.69 0.78
N ASP A 394 15.96 1.00 -0.09
CA ASP A 394 14.79 0.19 -0.37
C ASP A 394 14.58 0.09 -1.89
N GLN A 395 14.73 -1.11 -2.44
CA GLN A 395 14.59 -1.35 -3.87
C GLN A 395 13.13 -1.37 -4.29
N SER A 396 12.83 -0.76 -5.42
CA SER A 396 11.51 -0.86 -6.05
C SER A 396 11.36 -2.15 -6.84
N PRO A 397 10.20 -2.84 -6.77
CA PRO A 397 9.91 -3.97 -7.63
C PRO A 397 9.55 -3.55 -9.05
N VAL A 398 9.20 -2.28 -9.28
CA VAL A 398 8.74 -1.77 -10.56
C VAL A 398 9.89 -1.69 -11.55
N ARG A 399 9.73 -2.32 -12.70
CA ARG A 399 10.69 -2.25 -13.80
C ARG A 399 10.36 -1.07 -14.70
N ASP A 400 11.37 -0.39 -15.23
CA ASP A 400 11.19 0.79 -16.09
C ASP A 400 10.27 0.51 -17.30
N ALA A 401 10.40 -0.67 -17.91
CA ALA A 401 9.62 -1.07 -19.09
C ALA A 401 8.12 -1.33 -18.78
N GLN A 402 7.76 -1.64 -17.52
CA GLN A 402 6.40 -1.96 -17.11
C GLN A 402 5.82 -0.90 -16.15
N ARG A 403 6.56 0.17 -15.86
CA ARG A 403 6.06 1.23 -14.96
C ARG A 403 4.78 1.84 -15.50
N THR A 404 3.74 1.82 -14.70
CA THR A 404 2.42 2.38 -15.03
C THR A 404 2.15 3.65 -14.21
N PRO A 405 1.23 4.52 -14.67
CA PRO A 405 0.80 5.66 -13.86
C PRO A 405 0.15 5.27 -12.52
N ARG A 406 -0.32 4.04 -12.39
CA ARG A 406 -0.91 3.55 -11.14
C ARG A 406 0.10 3.43 -10.03
N LEU A 407 1.36 3.13 -10.37
CA LEU A 407 2.46 2.98 -9.44
C LEU A 407 3.77 3.54 -10.04
N PRO A 408 3.95 4.88 -10.04
CA PRO A 408 5.16 5.52 -10.55
C PRO A 408 6.29 5.45 -9.52
N ASP A 409 6.73 4.23 -9.19
CA ASP A 409 7.72 3.95 -8.15
C ASP A 409 9.14 3.74 -8.71
N ASN A 410 10.16 3.96 -7.87
CA ASN A 410 11.57 3.66 -8.12
C ASN A 410 12.31 3.43 -6.77
N ASP A 411 13.60 3.09 -6.81
CA ASP A 411 14.44 2.87 -5.64
C ASP A 411 14.47 4.09 -4.72
N ARG A 412 14.61 3.84 -3.41
CA ARG A 412 14.42 4.84 -2.35
C ARG A 412 15.56 4.85 -1.35
N THR A 413 15.90 6.03 -0.89
CA THR A 413 16.80 6.25 0.23
C THR A 413 16.05 6.98 1.34
N TRP A 414 16.11 6.44 2.56
CA TRP A 414 15.43 6.96 3.74
C TRP A 414 16.42 7.64 4.67
N ILE A 415 16.05 8.80 5.19
CA ILE A 415 16.73 9.45 6.30
C ILE A 415 15.70 9.68 7.40
N SER A 416 15.96 9.11 8.56
CA SER A 416 15.00 9.07 9.68
C SER A 416 15.61 9.68 10.94
N PHE A 417 14.76 10.38 11.70
CA PHE A 417 15.05 10.91 13.02
C PHE A 417 13.85 10.63 13.94
N GLY A 418 14.14 10.41 15.22
CA GLY A 418 13.09 10.20 16.20
C GLY A 418 13.49 10.60 17.59
N VAL A 419 12.50 10.73 18.44
CA VAL A 419 12.63 11.04 19.85
C VAL A 419 11.65 10.20 20.65
N GLN A 420 12.11 9.67 21.77
CA GLN A 420 11.26 9.06 22.79
C GLN A 420 11.35 9.88 24.07
N TYR A 421 10.20 10.11 24.69
CA TYR A 421 10.09 10.74 26.00
C TYR A 421 9.39 9.78 26.96
N LYS A 422 10.09 9.43 28.04
CA LYS A 422 9.55 8.65 29.15
C LYS A 422 8.84 9.58 30.14
N PHE A 423 7.52 9.71 29.94
CA PHE A 423 6.70 10.55 30.79
C PHE A 423 6.56 9.98 32.22
N SER A 424 6.47 8.66 32.33
CA SER A 424 6.47 7.91 33.58
C SER A 424 7.02 6.48 33.36
N PRO A 425 7.23 5.69 34.40
CA PRO A 425 7.62 4.27 34.24
C PRO A 425 6.63 3.45 33.39
N GLN A 426 5.37 3.90 33.31
CA GLN A 426 4.31 3.22 32.55
C GLN A 426 4.05 3.82 31.17
N LEU A 427 4.42 5.09 30.94
CA LEU A 427 4.02 5.83 29.75
C LEU A 427 5.24 6.33 28.98
N LEU A 428 5.39 5.83 27.74
CA LEU A 428 6.37 6.30 26.76
C LEU A 428 5.64 6.99 25.60
N LEU A 429 6.24 8.06 25.10
CA LEU A 429 5.79 8.81 23.94
C LEU A 429 6.92 8.82 22.93
N ASP A 430 6.64 8.36 21.71
CA ASP A 430 7.59 8.40 20.59
C ASP A 430 7.07 9.34 19.51
N ALA A 431 7.97 10.07 18.87
CA ALA A 431 7.71 10.82 17.66
C ALA A 431 8.86 10.58 16.67
N GLY A 432 8.52 10.48 15.39
CA GLY A 432 9.50 10.26 14.34
C GLY A 432 9.17 11.06 13.08
N TYR A 433 10.23 11.36 12.34
CA TYR A 433 10.17 11.96 11.01
C TYR A 433 11.11 11.24 10.07
N THR A 434 10.63 10.97 8.85
CA THR A 434 11.43 10.40 7.78
C THR A 434 11.21 11.17 6.49
N TYR A 435 12.31 11.49 5.81
CA TYR A 435 12.29 11.92 4.43
C TYR A 435 12.79 10.79 3.53
N ILE A 436 12.02 10.49 2.47
CA ILE A 436 12.36 9.47 1.49
C ILE A 436 12.66 10.14 0.16
N PHE A 437 13.90 10.01 -0.28
CA PHE A 437 14.33 10.33 -1.63
C PHE A 437 13.93 9.17 -2.54
N VAL A 438 13.11 9.42 -3.55
CA VAL A 438 12.78 8.45 -4.59
C VAL A 438 13.55 8.83 -5.84
N LYS A 439 14.30 7.87 -6.42
CA LYS A 439 14.97 8.09 -7.70
C LYS A 439 13.94 8.43 -8.77
N ASP A 440 14.14 9.49 -9.52
CA ASP A 440 13.17 9.98 -10.51
C ASP A 440 12.74 8.86 -11.48
N PRO A 441 11.44 8.43 -11.47
CA PRO A 441 10.95 7.38 -12.35
C PRO A 441 10.77 7.91 -13.78
N SER A 442 11.36 7.24 -14.77
CA SER A 442 11.02 7.46 -16.17
C SER A 442 9.75 6.71 -16.54
N MET A 443 8.94 7.28 -17.43
CA MET A 443 7.75 6.68 -17.99
C MET A 443 7.87 6.65 -19.51
N ASN A 444 7.66 5.45 -20.10
CA ASN A 444 7.54 5.29 -21.55
C ASN A 444 6.55 4.15 -21.80
N GLN A 445 5.24 4.46 -21.65
CA GLN A 445 4.18 3.46 -21.69
C GLN A 445 3.47 3.50 -23.02
N ASN A 446 3.34 2.30 -23.60
CA ASN A 446 2.40 2.00 -24.54
C ASN A 446 2.50 2.25 -25.95
N ALA A 447 3.71 2.14 -26.46
CA ALA A 447 3.87 2.24 -27.90
C ALA A 447 3.00 1.24 -28.70
N GLY A 448 2.77 0.03 -28.20
CA GLY A 448 1.98 -1.00 -28.88
C GLY A 448 0.46 -0.76 -28.93
N SER A 449 -0.08 0.10 -28.07
CA SER A 449 -1.53 0.39 -27.98
C SER A 449 -1.82 1.89 -28.11
N THR A 450 -0.95 2.65 -28.77
CA THR A 450 -1.08 4.11 -28.95
C THR A 450 -2.46 4.53 -29.46
N PRO A 451 -3.11 3.84 -30.42
CA PRO A 451 -4.45 4.24 -30.84
C PRO A 451 -5.47 4.22 -29.70
N THR A 452 -5.35 3.31 -28.74
CA THR A 452 -6.32 3.16 -27.64
C THR A 452 -6.00 4.08 -26.46
N TYR A 453 -4.73 4.11 -26.02
CA TYR A 453 -4.34 4.75 -24.76
C TYR A 453 -3.50 6.00 -24.92
N GLY A 454 -2.98 6.28 -26.12
CA GLY A 454 -1.93 7.25 -26.34
C GLY A 454 -0.56 6.76 -25.89
N LEU A 455 0.52 7.41 -26.24
CA LEU A 455 1.85 7.20 -25.68
C LEU A 455 2.05 8.11 -24.48
N ILE A 456 2.47 7.57 -23.36
CA ILE A 456 2.89 8.37 -22.20
C ILE A 456 4.42 8.32 -22.14
N SER A 457 5.06 9.46 -22.36
CA SER A 457 6.51 9.62 -22.32
C SER A 457 6.87 10.80 -21.41
N GLY A 458 7.70 10.56 -20.38
CA GLY A 458 8.08 11.61 -19.44
C GLY A 458 8.81 11.09 -18.23
N THR A 459 8.89 11.94 -17.21
CA THR A 459 9.53 11.62 -15.93
C THR A 459 8.67 12.07 -14.76
N TYR A 460 8.82 11.39 -13.63
CA TYR A 460 8.23 11.83 -12.36
C TYR A 460 9.28 12.47 -11.47
N LYS A 461 8.86 13.42 -10.65
CA LYS A 461 9.57 13.85 -9.44
C LYS A 461 8.80 13.39 -8.24
N ASN A 462 9.43 12.46 -7.48
CA ASN A 462 8.83 11.80 -6.35
C ASN A 462 9.66 12.01 -5.08
N ASN A 463 8.96 12.21 -3.98
CA ASN A 463 9.52 12.13 -2.63
C ASN A 463 8.41 11.77 -1.64
N VAL A 464 8.78 11.39 -0.41
CA VAL A 464 7.79 11.12 0.63
C VAL A 464 8.24 11.76 1.95
N ASN A 465 7.33 12.46 2.61
CA ASN A 465 7.49 12.93 3.97
C ASN A 465 6.61 12.09 4.90
N ILE A 466 7.18 11.60 6.00
CA ILE A 466 6.46 10.79 6.97
C ILE A 466 6.68 11.37 8.35
N VAL A 467 5.57 11.58 9.07
CA VAL A 467 5.56 11.91 10.50
C VAL A 467 4.81 10.84 11.24
N ALA A 468 5.35 10.33 12.32
CA ALA A 468 4.66 9.36 13.17
C ALA A 468 4.68 9.78 14.63
N ALA A 469 3.64 9.35 15.35
CA ALA A 469 3.57 9.43 16.81
C ALA A 469 3.10 8.08 17.36
N GLN A 470 3.58 7.75 18.56
CA GLN A 470 3.21 6.53 19.28
C GLN A 470 3.10 6.79 20.77
N VAL A 471 2.13 6.13 21.36
CA VAL A 471 1.95 6.03 22.81
C VAL A 471 2.09 4.58 23.21
N THR A 472 2.99 4.30 24.14
CA THR A 472 3.18 2.98 24.74
C THR A 472 2.81 3.04 26.22
N TYR A 473 1.85 2.22 26.65
CA TYR A 473 1.42 2.13 28.04
C TYR A 473 1.62 0.74 28.59
N THR A 474 2.44 0.63 29.65
CA THR A 474 2.70 -0.61 30.39
C THR A 474 1.86 -0.64 31.66
N PHE A 475 1.02 -1.64 31.79
CA PHE A 475 0.15 -1.83 32.97
C PHE A 475 0.92 -2.48 34.11
N ASN A 476 0.63 -2.05 35.34
CA ASN A 476 1.20 -2.63 36.57
C ASN A 476 0.54 -3.95 36.93
#